data_9db9c4c66d5680d59db00c7ad97c3fac
#
_entry.id   9db9c4c66d5680d59db00c7ad97c3fac
#
_cell.length_a   1.000
_cell.length_b   1.000
_cell.length_c   1.000
_cell.angle_alpha   90.00
_cell.angle_beta   90.00
_cell.angle_gamma   90.00
#
_symmetry.space_group_name_H-M   'P 1'
#
loop_
_entity.id
_entity.type
_entity.pdbx_description
1 polymer ?
#
loop_
_entity_poly.entity_id
_entity_poly.type
_entity_poly.pdbx_seq_one_letter_code
_entity_poly.pdbx_strand_id
1 'polypeptide(L)'
;MLVGYARVSTDDQDLTLQRTALKGAGCKRIYEEKVSGAKRSRPELSRMLDQLRADDVVVVSRLDRLARSTRDLLDIAEQLKEAEAGLRSLHEPWADTTSPAGRMVLTVFAGIAEFERELIHERTGAGRVSAKARGVRFGRPPKLTADQIALARRLIAEGTSVPEASRILKVHHSTLYRASEMQKPLGRSRPDRAPNGPW
;
A
#
# COMPACT_ATOMS: atom_id res chain seq x y z
N MET A 1 -8.84 -23.78 14.32
CA MET A 1 -10.32 -23.51 14.41
C MET A 1 -10.83 -23.06 13.04
N LEU A 2 -12.14 -23.26 12.68
CA LEU A 2 -12.69 -22.70 11.43
C LEU A 2 -13.19 -21.27 11.67
N VAL A 3 -12.65 -20.32 10.91
CA VAL A 3 -12.95 -18.88 10.97
C VAL A 3 -13.55 -18.45 9.64
N GLY A 4 -14.78 -17.98 9.61
CA GLY A 4 -15.46 -17.54 8.40
C GLY A 4 -15.20 -16.09 8.07
N TYR A 5 -15.10 -15.76 6.79
CA TYR A 5 -15.13 -14.39 6.31
C TYR A 5 -16.19 -14.23 5.22
N ALA A 6 -17.05 -13.22 5.38
CA ALA A 6 -18.10 -12.88 4.45
C ALA A 6 -18.01 -11.41 4.05
N ARG A 7 -18.19 -11.10 2.76
CA ARG A 7 -18.15 -9.73 2.26
C ARG A 7 -19.27 -9.45 1.28
N VAL A 8 -19.93 -8.30 1.47
CA VAL A 8 -20.95 -7.77 0.54
C VAL A 8 -20.69 -6.31 0.22
N SER A 9 -21.18 -5.84 -0.92
CA SER A 9 -21.12 -4.43 -1.30
C SER A 9 -22.26 -3.61 -0.69
N THR A 10 -23.51 -4.03 -0.88
CA THR A 10 -24.72 -3.31 -0.44
C THR A 10 -25.91 -4.21 -0.13
N ASP A 11 -25.92 -5.47 -0.56
CA ASP A 11 -27.10 -6.33 -0.50
C ASP A 11 -27.06 -7.26 0.72
N ASP A 12 -28.06 -7.12 1.61
CA ASP A 12 -28.13 -7.89 2.85
C ASP A 12 -28.48 -9.37 2.61
N GLN A 13 -29.12 -9.70 1.49
CA GLN A 13 -29.51 -11.10 1.17
C GLN A 13 -28.28 -11.98 0.91
N ASP A 14 -27.29 -11.47 0.18
CA ASP A 14 -26.06 -12.22 -0.11
C ASP A 14 -25.24 -12.49 1.17
N LEU A 15 -25.24 -11.58 2.14
CA LEU A 15 -24.56 -11.77 3.43
C LEU A 15 -25.21 -12.91 4.23
N THR A 16 -26.53 -13.00 4.24
CA THR A 16 -27.25 -14.06 4.95
C THR A 16 -26.95 -15.43 4.36
N LEU A 17 -26.89 -15.53 3.03
CA LEU A 17 -26.53 -16.79 2.35
C LEU A 17 -25.09 -17.21 2.66
N GLN A 18 -24.13 -16.28 2.61
CA GLN A 18 -22.75 -16.56 2.96
C GLN A 18 -22.61 -17.00 4.43
N ARG A 19 -23.29 -16.29 5.35
CA ARG A 19 -23.32 -16.67 6.77
C ARG A 19 -23.84 -18.09 6.99
N THR A 20 -24.94 -18.44 6.33
CA THR A 20 -25.53 -19.79 6.44
C THR A 20 -24.57 -20.85 5.93
N ALA A 21 -23.92 -20.62 4.77
CA ALA A 21 -22.95 -21.54 4.20
C ALA A 21 -21.73 -21.71 5.13
N LEU A 22 -21.19 -20.61 5.69
CA LEU A 22 -20.06 -20.64 6.61
C LEU A 22 -20.40 -21.34 7.93
N LYS A 23 -21.60 -21.12 8.47
CA LYS A 23 -22.09 -21.85 9.64
C LYS A 23 -22.24 -23.35 9.35
N GLY A 24 -22.79 -23.69 8.19
CA GLY A 24 -22.92 -25.08 7.73
C GLY A 24 -21.57 -25.77 7.55
N ALA A 25 -20.53 -25.01 7.17
CA ALA A 25 -19.15 -25.50 7.10
C ALA A 25 -18.47 -25.65 8.48
N GLY A 26 -19.13 -25.29 9.58
CA GLY A 26 -18.63 -25.43 10.95
C GLY A 26 -17.79 -24.24 11.45
N CYS A 27 -17.89 -23.06 10.81
CA CYS A 27 -17.21 -21.86 11.29
C CYS A 27 -17.75 -21.44 12.65
N LYS A 28 -16.87 -21.35 13.67
CA LYS A 28 -17.22 -20.93 15.03
C LYS A 28 -17.29 -19.41 15.16
N ARG A 29 -16.54 -18.69 14.35
CA ARG A 29 -16.49 -17.23 14.30
C ARG A 29 -16.57 -16.77 12.87
N ILE A 30 -17.35 -15.73 12.58
CA ILE A 30 -17.55 -15.18 11.24
C ILE A 30 -17.32 -13.67 11.30
N TYR A 31 -16.41 -13.18 10.48
CA TYR A 31 -16.16 -11.76 10.26
C TYR A 31 -16.95 -11.30 9.04
N GLU A 32 -17.69 -10.22 9.19
CA GLU A 32 -18.62 -9.75 8.17
C GLU A 32 -18.23 -8.34 7.73
N GLU A 33 -17.88 -8.20 6.48
CA GLU A 33 -17.45 -6.94 5.87
C GLU A 33 -18.54 -6.37 4.98
N LYS A 34 -19.02 -5.16 5.32
CA LYS A 34 -19.97 -4.42 4.50
C LYS A 34 -19.27 -3.21 3.90
N VAL A 35 -18.81 -3.32 2.65
CA VAL A 35 -17.99 -2.28 2.00
C VAL A 35 -18.62 -1.84 0.71
N SER A 36 -19.03 -0.55 0.63
CA SER A 36 -19.37 0.08 -0.65
C SER A 36 -18.13 0.17 -1.55
N GLY A 37 -18.30 -0.03 -2.87
CA GLY A 37 -17.21 -0.17 -3.85
C GLY A 37 -16.16 0.95 -3.87
N ALA A 38 -16.45 2.12 -3.27
CA ALA A 38 -15.53 3.25 -3.16
C ALA A 38 -14.54 3.15 -1.98
N LYS A 39 -14.84 2.40 -0.92
CA LYS A 39 -13.97 2.28 0.25
C LYS A 39 -13.00 1.12 0.10
N ARG A 40 -11.68 1.43 0.08
CA ARG A 40 -10.61 0.41 0.03
C ARG A 40 -10.36 -0.29 1.37
N SER A 41 -10.74 0.31 2.48
CA SER A 41 -10.51 -0.22 3.82
C SER A 41 -11.42 -1.42 4.12
N ARG A 42 -10.84 -2.48 4.67
CA ARG A 42 -11.51 -3.72 5.11
C ARG A 42 -11.16 -4.02 6.55
N PRO A 43 -11.75 -3.27 7.50
CA PRO A 43 -11.39 -3.38 8.92
C PRO A 43 -11.66 -4.77 9.50
N GLU A 44 -12.73 -5.45 9.07
CA GLU A 44 -13.04 -6.79 9.58
C GLU A 44 -12.08 -7.86 9.02
N LEU A 45 -11.60 -7.71 7.77
CA LEU A 45 -10.54 -8.57 7.25
C LEU A 45 -9.25 -8.37 8.04
N SER A 46 -8.81 -7.12 8.23
CA SER A 46 -7.60 -6.84 9.01
C SER A 46 -7.70 -7.39 10.43
N ARG A 47 -8.83 -7.16 11.10
CA ARG A 47 -9.12 -7.68 12.43
C ARG A 47 -9.11 -9.21 12.49
N MET A 48 -9.62 -9.87 11.45
CA MET A 48 -9.55 -11.32 11.34
C MET A 48 -8.10 -11.79 11.26
N LEU A 49 -7.32 -11.22 10.35
CA LEU A 49 -5.91 -11.59 10.14
C LEU A 49 -5.07 -11.39 11.41
N ASP A 50 -5.27 -10.26 12.13
CA ASP A 50 -4.58 -9.96 13.39
C ASP A 50 -4.92 -10.94 14.54
N GLN A 51 -6.04 -11.66 14.45
CA GLN A 51 -6.52 -12.57 15.50
C GLN A 51 -6.36 -14.06 15.17
N LEU A 52 -5.80 -14.37 13.99
CA LEU A 52 -5.52 -15.76 13.61
C LEU A 52 -4.44 -16.37 14.53
N ARG A 53 -4.56 -17.67 14.69
CA ARG A 53 -3.60 -18.49 15.40
C ARG A 53 -3.14 -19.62 14.50
N ALA A 54 -2.02 -20.23 14.84
CA ALA A 54 -1.57 -21.45 14.18
C ALA A 54 -2.69 -22.49 14.13
N ASP A 55 -2.78 -23.22 13.03
CA ASP A 55 -3.80 -24.22 12.73
C ASP A 55 -5.24 -23.71 12.60
N ASP A 56 -5.46 -22.37 12.60
CA ASP A 56 -6.75 -21.83 12.20
C ASP A 56 -6.93 -21.98 10.68
N VAL A 57 -8.18 -22.12 10.23
CA VAL A 57 -8.51 -22.18 8.80
C VAL A 57 -9.53 -21.11 8.49
N VAL A 58 -9.15 -20.17 7.64
CA VAL A 58 -10.05 -19.15 7.10
C VAL A 58 -10.92 -19.79 6.03
N VAL A 59 -12.22 -19.74 6.19
CA VAL A 59 -13.21 -20.30 5.27
C VAL A 59 -13.97 -19.16 4.63
N VAL A 60 -14.07 -19.19 3.31
CA VAL A 60 -14.86 -18.23 2.52
C VAL A 60 -15.85 -18.97 1.62
N SER A 61 -16.96 -18.34 1.30
CA SER A 61 -17.91 -18.94 0.34
C SER A 61 -17.30 -19.03 -1.05
N ARG A 62 -16.61 -17.97 -1.49
CA ARG A 62 -15.91 -17.85 -2.77
C ARG A 62 -14.68 -16.93 -2.61
N LEU A 63 -13.66 -17.14 -3.45
CA LEU A 63 -12.44 -16.34 -3.42
C LEU A 63 -12.68 -14.87 -3.75
N ASP A 64 -13.64 -14.54 -4.61
CA ASP A 64 -14.01 -13.16 -4.94
C ASP A 64 -14.64 -12.39 -3.76
N ARG A 65 -15.08 -13.09 -2.72
CA ARG A 65 -15.50 -12.49 -1.46
C ARG A 65 -14.31 -12.14 -0.56
N LEU A 66 -13.24 -12.92 -0.63
CA LEU A 66 -12.02 -12.66 0.13
C LEU A 66 -11.16 -11.58 -0.52
N ALA A 67 -10.87 -11.75 -1.80
CA ALA A 67 -9.94 -10.90 -2.53
C ALA A 67 -10.63 -10.12 -3.67
N ARG A 68 -10.05 -8.98 -4.04
CA ARG A 68 -10.51 -8.11 -5.14
C ARG A 68 -9.73 -8.30 -6.43
N SER A 69 -8.60 -8.96 -6.34
CA SER A 69 -7.70 -9.27 -7.46
C SER A 69 -6.85 -10.48 -7.08
N THR A 70 -6.23 -11.11 -8.08
CA THR A 70 -5.27 -12.20 -7.86
C THR A 70 -4.15 -11.78 -6.92
N ARG A 71 -3.64 -10.56 -7.08
CA ARG A 71 -2.60 -10.02 -6.19
C ARG A 71 -3.08 -9.90 -4.74
N ASP A 72 -4.25 -9.32 -4.52
CA ASP A 72 -4.86 -9.21 -3.19
C ASP A 72 -5.06 -10.59 -2.54
N LEU A 73 -5.41 -11.61 -3.34
CA LEU A 73 -5.52 -12.99 -2.88
C LEU A 73 -4.17 -13.55 -2.41
N LEU A 74 -3.12 -13.30 -3.18
CA LEU A 74 -1.78 -13.79 -2.84
C LEU A 74 -1.19 -13.07 -1.63
N ASP A 75 -1.40 -11.75 -1.52
CA ASP A 75 -0.98 -10.96 -0.36
C ASP A 75 -1.70 -11.46 0.93
N ILE A 76 -2.98 -11.83 0.83
CA ILE A 76 -3.73 -12.45 1.95
C ILE A 76 -3.21 -13.86 2.23
N ALA A 77 -2.97 -14.67 1.21
CA ALA A 77 -2.48 -16.04 1.38
C ALA A 77 -1.09 -16.07 2.04
N GLU A 78 -0.23 -15.10 1.76
CA GLU A 78 1.07 -14.94 2.41
C GLU A 78 0.90 -14.60 3.91
N GLN A 79 0.02 -13.66 4.25
CA GLN A 79 -0.30 -13.32 5.65
C GLN A 79 -0.88 -14.53 6.41
N LEU A 80 -1.72 -15.33 5.77
CA LEU A 80 -2.23 -16.56 6.36
C LEU A 80 -1.11 -17.58 6.62
N LYS A 81 -0.19 -17.72 5.69
CA LYS A 81 0.97 -18.59 5.84
C LYS A 81 1.90 -18.13 6.98
N GLU A 82 2.15 -16.82 7.10
CA GLU A 82 2.92 -16.25 8.20
C GLU A 82 2.27 -16.50 9.57
N ALA A 83 0.92 -16.47 9.61
CA ALA A 83 0.15 -16.83 10.80
C ALA A 83 0.00 -18.35 11.01
N GLU A 84 0.64 -19.19 10.19
CA GLU A 84 0.48 -20.64 10.15
C GLU A 84 -0.99 -21.09 10.02
N ALA A 85 -1.82 -20.28 9.35
CA ALA A 85 -3.23 -20.52 9.13
C ALA A 85 -3.51 -21.00 7.70
N GLY A 86 -4.57 -21.79 7.55
CA GLY A 86 -5.03 -22.28 6.24
C GLY A 86 -6.10 -21.39 5.62
N LEU A 87 -6.30 -21.57 4.31
CA LEU A 87 -7.42 -21.00 3.52
C LEU A 87 -8.22 -22.12 2.90
N ARG A 88 -9.55 -22.00 2.94
CA ARG A 88 -10.47 -22.90 2.24
C ARG A 88 -11.64 -22.14 1.62
N SER A 89 -11.86 -22.33 0.33
CA SER A 89 -13.06 -21.87 -0.35
C SER A 89 -14.10 -22.98 -0.47
N LEU A 90 -15.38 -22.64 -0.23
CA LEU A 90 -16.46 -23.63 -0.33
C LEU A 90 -16.84 -23.94 -1.78
N HIS A 91 -16.72 -22.97 -2.69
CA HIS A 91 -17.09 -23.14 -4.10
C HIS A 91 -15.88 -23.42 -5.00
N GLU A 92 -14.67 -23.19 -4.54
CA GLU A 92 -13.43 -23.49 -5.27
C GLU A 92 -12.58 -24.52 -4.49
N PRO A 93 -12.83 -25.84 -4.68
CA PRO A 93 -12.14 -26.89 -3.92
C PRO A 93 -10.62 -26.91 -4.11
N TRP A 94 -10.14 -26.39 -5.24
CA TRP A 94 -8.71 -26.25 -5.52
C TRP A 94 -8.02 -25.18 -4.62
N ALA A 95 -8.78 -24.26 -4.06
CA ALA A 95 -8.31 -23.23 -3.16
C ALA A 95 -8.41 -23.66 -1.68
N ASP A 96 -7.83 -24.81 -1.37
CA ASP A 96 -7.75 -25.38 -0.02
C ASP A 96 -6.27 -25.59 0.34
N THR A 97 -5.68 -24.63 1.05
CA THR A 97 -4.27 -24.69 1.46
C THR A 97 -4.01 -25.71 2.58
N THR A 98 -5.04 -26.28 3.18
CA THR A 98 -4.88 -27.38 4.13
C THR A 98 -4.44 -28.68 3.42
N SER A 99 -4.76 -28.78 2.11
CA SER A 99 -4.32 -29.87 1.25
C SER A 99 -2.98 -29.59 0.55
N PRO A 100 -2.14 -30.60 0.29
CA PRO A 100 -0.91 -30.43 -0.49
C PRO A 100 -1.16 -29.88 -1.91
N ALA A 101 -2.23 -30.35 -2.56
CA ALA A 101 -2.61 -29.93 -3.90
C ALA A 101 -3.01 -28.44 -3.94
N GLY A 102 -3.82 -27.98 -2.99
CA GLY A 102 -4.21 -26.58 -2.91
C GLY A 102 -3.03 -25.64 -2.61
N ARG A 103 -2.10 -26.06 -1.75
CA ARG A 103 -0.85 -25.32 -1.54
C ARG A 103 -0.03 -25.20 -2.82
N MET A 104 0.12 -26.29 -3.57
CA MET A 104 0.82 -26.28 -4.87
C MET A 104 0.16 -25.32 -5.86
N VAL A 105 -1.15 -25.35 -5.99
CA VAL A 105 -1.90 -24.46 -6.89
C VAL A 105 -1.66 -23.00 -6.54
N LEU A 106 -1.76 -22.61 -5.27
CA LEU A 106 -1.50 -21.24 -4.85
C LEU A 106 -0.04 -20.82 -5.06
N THR A 107 0.92 -21.73 -4.88
CA THR A 107 2.33 -21.45 -5.18
C THR A 107 2.54 -21.15 -6.67
N VAL A 108 1.88 -21.89 -7.55
CA VAL A 108 1.93 -21.62 -9.00
C VAL A 108 1.34 -20.25 -9.33
N PHE A 109 0.18 -19.92 -8.76
CA PHE A 109 -0.41 -18.58 -8.95
C PHE A 109 0.49 -17.44 -8.42
N ALA A 110 1.15 -17.64 -7.28
CA ALA A 110 2.12 -16.69 -6.75
C ALA A 110 3.28 -16.45 -7.73
N GLY A 111 3.85 -17.52 -8.27
CA GLY A 111 4.91 -17.42 -9.28
C GLY A 111 4.48 -16.70 -10.56
N ILE A 112 3.27 -16.96 -11.05
CA ILE A 112 2.70 -16.27 -12.21
C ILE A 112 2.54 -14.77 -11.94
N ALA A 113 2.00 -14.40 -10.78
CA ALA A 113 1.81 -12.99 -10.43
C ALA A 113 3.13 -12.23 -10.23
N GLU A 114 4.16 -12.89 -9.71
CA GLU A 114 5.50 -12.33 -9.61
C GLU A 114 6.12 -12.12 -11.00
N PHE A 115 6.02 -13.10 -11.86
CA PHE A 115 6.47 -12.99 -13.24
C PHE A 115 5.77 -11.86 -14.01
N GLU A 116 4.44 -11.71 -13.87
CA GLU A 116 3.71 -10.58 -14.45
C GLU A 116 4.21 -9.23 -13.93
N ARG A 117 4.54 -9.15 -12.64
CA ARG A 117 5.10 -7.93 -12.02
C ARG A 117 6.45 -7.57 -12.62
N GLU A 118 7.33 -8.55 -12.77
CA GLU A 118 8.64 -8.36 -13.36
C GLU A 118 8.55 -7.88 -14.81
N LEU A 119 7.67 -8.48 -15.61
CA LEU A 119 7.42 -8.03 -17.00
C LEU A 119 6.91 -6.58 -17.07
N ILE A 120 6.00 -6.17 -16.17
CA ILE A 120 5.52 -4.78 -16.09
C ILE A 120 6.67 -3.86 -15.69
N HIS A 121 7.50 -4.28 -14.75
CA HIS A 121 8.64 -3.49 -14.27
C HIS A 121 9.68 -3.29 -15.37
N GLU A 122 10.00 -4.33 -16.12
CA GLU A 122 10.92 -4.31 -17.27
C GLU A 122 10.41 -3.36 -18.37
N ARG A 123 9.17 -3.54 -18.82
CA ARG A 123 8.54 -2.67 -19.83
C ARG A 123 8.48 -1.21 -19.40
N THR A 124 8.11 -0.97 -18.14
CA THR A 124 8.03 0.38 -17.57
C THR A 124 9.41 1.00 -17.40
N GLY A 125 10.41 0.19 -17.02
CA GLY A 125 11.81 0.61 -16.89
C GLY A 125 12.37 1.09 -18.23
N ALA A 126 12.25 0.27 -19.27
CA ALA A 126 12.67 0.61 -20.63
C ALA A 126 11.95 1.87 -21.16
N GLY A 127 10.65 1.97 -20.92
CA GLY A 127 9.86 3.15 -21.27
C GLY A 127 10.32 4.43 -20.57
N ARG A 128 10.67 4.36 -19.27
CA ARG A 128 11.23 5.49 -18.50
C ARG A 128 12.59 5.93 -19.01
N VAL A 129 13.48 5.00 -19.33
CA VAL A 129 14.81 5.30 -19.90
C VAL A 129 14.64 6.03 -21.24
N SER A 130 13.82 5.51 -22.14
CA SER A 130 13.53 6.12 -23.43
C SER A 130 12.89 7.52 -23.28
N ALA A 131 11.94 7.70 -22.36
CA ALA A 131 11.31 8.98 -22.11
C ALA A 131 12.31 10.01 -21.51
N LYS A 132 13.19 9.59 -20.59
CA LYS A 132 14.27 10.46 -20.08
C LYS A 132 15.24 10.89 -21.19
N ALA A 133 15.59 9.99 -22.12
CA ALA A 133 16.44 10.32 -23.26
C ALA A 133 15.79 11.37 -24.18
N ARG A 134 14.45 11.41 -24.26
CA ARG A 134 13.68 12.45 -24.97
C ARG A 134 13.43 13.72 -24.15
N GLY A 135 14.04 13.86 -22.96
CA GLY A 135 13.91 15.03 -22.10
C GLY A 135 12.66 15.08 -21.23
N VAL A 136 11.87 13.98 -21.16
CA VAL A 136 10.69 13.92 -20.28
C VAL A 136 11.14 13.88 -18.81
N ARG A 137 10.70 14.84 -18.03
CA ARG A 137 10.94 14.86 -16.58
C ARG A 137 9.83 14.11 -15.86
N PHE A 138 10.23 13.17 -15.00
CA PHE A 138 9.33 12.42 -14.12
C PHE A 138 9.30 13.05 -12.73
N GLY A 139 8.23 12.83 -12.01
CA GLY A 139 8.03 13.29 -10.65
C GLY A 139 7.10 14.50 -10.57
N ARG A 140 7.01 15.06 -9.35
CA ARG A 140 6.17 16.24 -9.10
C ARG A 140 6.74 17.45 -9.86
N PRO A 141 5.92 18.20 -10.60
CA PRO A 141 6.35 19.44 -11.25
C PRO A 141 7.01 20.40 -10.24
N PRO A 142 8.05 21.12 -10.64
CA PRO A 142 8.64 22.17 -9.81
C PRO A 142 7.58 23.17 -9.37
N LYS A 143 7.63 23.61 -8.11
CA LYS A 143 6.71 24.63 -7.59
C LYS A 143 6.97 26.02 -8.15
N LEU A 144 8.17 26.26 -8.65
CA LEU A 144 8.59 27.52 -9.25
C LEU A 144 8.96 27.31 -10.70
N THR A 145 8.52 28.23 -11.57
CA THR A 145 8.95 28.29 -12.96
C THR A 145 10.35 28.90 -13.08
N ALA A 146 11.00 28.75 -14.24
CA ALA A 146 12.31 29.35 -14.49
C ALA A 146 12.28 30.87 -14.28
N ASP A 147 11.20 31.54 -14.75
CA ASP A 147 11.03 32.99 -14.60
C ASP A 147 10.86 33.40 -13.14
N GLN A 148 10.14 32.63 -12.35
CA GLN A 148 9.99 32.87 -10.91
C GLN A 148 11.31 32.69 -10.16
N ILE A 149 12.16 31.75 -10.58
CA ILE A 149 13.50 31.57 -10.02
C ILE A 149 14.40 32.74 -10.39
N ALA A 150 14.34 33.21 -11.64
CA ALA A 150 15.07 34.39 -12.09
C ALA A 150 14.66 35.66 -11.33
N LEU A 151 13.34 35.86 -11.14
CA LEU A 151 12.81 36.96 -10.35
C LEU A 151 13.29 36.88 -8.89
N ALA A 152 13.28 35.69 -8.27
CA ALA A 152 13.77 35.52 -6.92
C ALA A 152 15.24 35.90 -6.78
N ARG A 153 16.07 35.48 -7.72
CA ARG A 153 17.52 35.82 -7.74
C ARG A 153 17.72 37.33 -7.85
N ARG A 154 16.94 38.00 -8.68
CA ARG A 154 17.01 39.45 -8.85
C ARG A 154 16.61 40.18 -7.57
N LEU A 155 15.50 39.86 -6.96
CA LEU A 155 15.04 40.46 -5.69
C LEU A 155 16.10 40.32 -4.58
N ILE A 156 16.73 39.16 -4.49
CA ILE A 156 17.75 38.91 -3.50
C ILE A 156 19.03 39.72 -3.79
N ALA A 157 19.41 39.85 -5.05
CA ALA A 157 20.54 40.71 -5.46
C ALA A 157 20.30 42.20 -5.17
N GLU A 158 19.02 42.64 -5.23
CA GLU A 158 18.57 44.00 -4.88
C GLU A 158 18.42 44.22 -3.35
N GLY A 159 18.79 43.20 -2.51
CA GLY A 159 18.79 43.32 -1.05
C GLY A 159 17.56 42.78 -0.33
N THR A 160 16.60 42.22 -1.06
CA THR A 160 15.41 41.59 -0.45
C THR A 160 15.83 40.31 0.27
N SER A 161 15.36 40.11 1.50
CA SER A 161 15.64 38.89 2.26
C SER A 161 14.98 37.67 1.64
N VAL A 162 15.61 36.47 1.76
CA VAL A 162 15.06 35.20 1.25
C VAL A 162 13.65 34.88 1.82
N PRO A 163 13.37 35.13 3.12
CA PRO A 163 12.00 34.96 3.64
C PRO A 163 10.98 35.88 2.95
N GLU A 164 11.36 37.09 2.63
CA GLU A 164 10.49 38.06 1.98
C GLU A 164 10.25 37.73 0.50
N ALA A 165 11.31 37.39 -0.25
CA ALA A 165 11.20 36.87 -1.60
C ALA A 165 10.33 35.61 -1.68
N SER A 166 10.39 34.73 -0.66
CA SER A 166 9.54 33.55 -0.56
C SER A 166 8.07 33.89 -0.37
N ARG A 167 7.74 34.95 0.39
CA ARG A 167 6.36 35.43 0.57
C ARG A 167 5.80 36.00 -0.75
N ILE A 168 6.61 36.79 -1.44
CA ILE A 168 6.23 37.37 -2.76
C ILE A 168 5.88 36.24 -3.74
N LEU A 169 6.67 35.18 -3.79
CA LEU A 169 6.48 34.02 -4.67
C LEU A 169 5.50 32.99 -4.14
N LYS A 170 4.91 33.21 -2.96
CA LYS A 170 3.94 32.30 -2.29
C LYS A 170 4.47 30.86 -2.13
N VAL A 171 5.75 30.70 -1.79
CA VAL A 171 6.40 29.44 -1.54
C VAL A 171 7.09 29.43 -0.20
N HIS A 172 7.34 28.22 0.34
CA HIS A 172 8.14 28.10 1.56
C HIS A 172 9.61 28.42 1.27
N HIS A 173 10.30 29.07 2.19
CA HIS A 173 11.71 29.48 2.03
C HIS A 173 12.65 28.32 1.65
N SER A 174 12.39 27.10 2.18
CA SER A 174 13.17 25.91 1.80
C SER A 174 13.00 25.50 0.33
N THR A 175 11.86 25.84 -0.28
CA THR A 175 11.62 25.61 -1.72
C THR A 175 12.45 26.57 -2.55
N LEU A 176 12.56 27.84 -2.12
CA LEU A 176 13.35 28.84 -2.79
C LEU A 176 14.85 28.53 -2.69
N TYR A 177 15.35 28.15 -1.50
CA TYR A 177 16.73 27.72 -1.33
C TYR A 177 17.11 26.56 -2.26
N ARG A 178 16.25 25.52 -2.36
CA ARG A 178 16.50 24.38 -3.25
C ARG A 178 16.44 24.73 -4.72
N ALA A 179 15.56 25.64 -5.11
CA ALA A 179 15.37 26.03 -6.52
C ALA A 179 16.44 27.01 -7.01
N SER A 180 16.98 27.85 -6.14
CA SER A 180 17.97 28.87 -6.48
C SER A 180 19.41 28.41 -6.37
N GLU A 181 19.67 27.17 -5.95
CA GLU A 181 21.01 26.64 -5.61
C GLU A 181 21.76 27.51 -4.58
N MET A 182 21.03 28.33 -3.84
CA MET A 182 21.63 29.12 -2.76
C MET A 182 21.95 28.20 -1.59
N GLN A 183 23.18 28.20 -1.15
CA GLN A 183 23.60 27.48 0.04
C GLN A 183 22.76 27.94 1.23
N LYS A 184 22.10 26.97 1.86
CA LYS A 184 21.40 27.19 3.13
C LYS A 184 22.44 27.77 4.12
N PRO A 185 22.20 28.93 4.75
CA PRO A 185 23.12 29.38 5.77
C PRO A 185 23.25 28.25 6.79
N LEU A 186 24.49 27.84 7.06
CA LEU A 186 24.81 26.82 8.06
C LEU A 186 24.08 27.21 9.35
N GLY A 187 23.02 26.50 9.68
CA GLY A 187 22.25 26.72 10.89
C GLY A 187 23.22 26.63 12.06
N ARG A 188 23.10 27.57 12.98
CA ARG A 188 23.82 27.57 14.26
C ARG A 188 23.90 26.14 14.77
N SER A 189 25.14 25.63 14.90
CA SER A 189 25.44 24.38 15.57
C SER A 189 24.66 24.35 16.89
N ARG A 190 23.85 23.35 17.10
CA ARG A 190 23.28 23.06 18.42
C ARG A 190 24.48 22.99 19.38
N PRO A 191 24.46 23.70 20.51
CA PRO A 191 25.46 23.48 21.54
C PRO A 191 25.44 21.99 21.92
N ASP A 192 26.64 21.40 21.95
CA ASP A 192 26.90 20.03 22.37
C ASP A 192 26.17 19.75 23.69
N ARG A 193 25.26 18.77 23.64
CA ARG A 193 24.71 18.16 24.84
C ARG A 193 25.87 17.42 25.52
N ALA A 194 26.36 17.96 26.62
CA ALA A 194 27.33 17.30 27.46
C ALA A 194 26.95 15.85 27.74
N PRO A 195 27.88 14.89 27.73
CA PRO A 195 27.60 13.50 28.08
C PRO A 195 27.17 13.44 29.55
N ASN A 196 25.97 12.94 29.81
CA ASN A 196 25.58 12.59 31.17
C ASN A 196 26.54 11.52 31.69
N GLY A 197 27.23 11.87 32.79
CA GLY A 197 28.10 10.97 33.52
C GLY A 197 27.32 9.77 34.16
N PRO A 198 28.07 8.77 34.61
CA PRO A 198 27.50 7.48 35.03
C PRO A 198 26.84 7.55 36.38
N TRP A 199 25.65 6.97 36.49
CA TRP A 199 25.09 6.37 37.71
C TRP A 199 24.49 5.01 37.38
#